data_adf74d951ecd4c3a63805f6700924c78
#
_entry.id   adf74d951ecd4c3a63805f6700924c78
#
_cell.length_a   1.000
_cell.length_b   1.000
_cell.length_c   1.000
_cell.angle_alpha   90.00
_cell.angle_beta   90.00
_cell.angle_gamma   90.00
#
_symmetry.space_group_name_H-M   'P 1'
#
loop_
_entity.id
_entity.type
_entity.pdbx_description
1 polymer ?
#
loop_
_entity_poly.entity_id
_entity_poly.type
_entity_poly.pdbx_seq_one_letter_code
_entity_poly.pdbx_strand_id
1 'polypeptide(L)' 'MSVEPAEWWAEFKIFSEEDGRYSWQLQAASGRVIARSGHCYDSKYWCEQDVNWLRANADMIMVYDCTRSRALLPG' A
#
# COMPACT_ATOMS: atom_id res chain seq x y z
N MET A 1 -16.98 9.12 14.73
CA MET A 1 -16.85 8.15 13.65
C MET A 1 -16.25 6.86 14.18
N SER A 2 -16.57 5.83 13.62
CA SER A 2 -16.06 4.55 14.07
C SER A 2 -15.34 3.88 12.94
N VAL A 3 -14.36 3.10 13.30
CA VAL A 3 -13.68 2.25 12.35
C VAL A 3 -14.60 1.11 11.99
N GLU A 4 -14.69 0.82 10.71
CA GLU A 4 -15.48 -0.30 10.27
C GLU A 4 -14.87 -1.59 10.78
N PRO A 5 -15.65 -2.44 11.45
CA PRO A 5 -15.09 -3.70 11.93
C PRO A 5 -14.46 -4.53 10.81
N ALA A 6 -14.98 -4.43 9.61
CA ALA A 6 -14.47 -5.19 8.49
C ALA A 6 -13.13 -4.69 7.99
N GLU A 7 -12.61 -3.60 8.55
CA GLU A 7 -11.34 -3.03 8.11
C GLU A 7 -10.21 -3.29 9.08
N TRP A 8 -10.36 -4.25 9.95
CA TRP A 8 -9.28 -4.56 10.88
C TRP A 8 -8.17 -5.38 10.23
N TRP A 9 -8.33 -5.77 8.97
CA TRP A 9 -7.26 -6.40 8.21
C TRP A 9 -7.30 -5.89 6.79
N ALA A 10 -6.20 -6.07 6.09
CA ALA A 10 -6.06 -5.63 4.71
C ALA A 10 -5.14 -6.58 3.99
N GLU A 11 -5.17 -6.53 2.66
CA GLU A 11 -4.29 -7.37 1.88
C GLU A 11 -3.82 -6.64 0.63
N PHE A 12 -2.62 -6.98 0.21
CA PHE A 12 -2.12 -6.51 -1.08
C PHE A 12 -2.62 -7.43 -2.17
N LYS A 13 -3.05 -6.82 -3.28
CA LYS A 13 -3.45 -7.58 -4.46
C LYS A 13 -2.61 -7.10 -5.63
N ILE A 14 -2.15 -8.06 -6.42
CA ILE A 14 -1.32 -7.76 -7.58
C ILE A 14 -2.16 -8.01 -8.82
N PHE A 15 -2.13 -7.05 -9.74
CA PHE A 15 -2.92 -7.09 -10.96
C PHE A 15 -1.99 -7.07 -12.16
N SER A 16 -2.39 -7.74 -13.24
CA SER A 16 -1.74 -7.55 -14.51
C SER A 16 -2.57 -6.56 -15.33
N GLU A 17 -1.87 -5.63 -15.95
CA GLU A 17 -2.50 -4.59 -16.72
C GLU A 17 -2.62 -5.01 -18.19
N GLU A 18 -3.43 -4.26 -18.94
CA GLU A 18 -3.66 -4.62 -20.33
C GLU A 18 -2.40 -4.56 -21.18
N ASP A 19 -1.44 -3.72 -20.79
CA ASP A 19 -0.20 -3.59 -21.53
C ASP A 19 0.85 -4.60 -21.10
N GLY A 20 0.48 -5.56 -20.26
CA GLY A 20 1.40 -6.61 -19.84
C GLY A 20 2.23 -6.25 -18.63
N ARG A 21 1.99 -5.08 -18.05
CA ARG A 21 2.70 -4.70 -16.84
C ARG A 21 1.89 -5.04 -15.61
N TYR A 22 2.44 -4.74 -14.45
CA TYR A 22 1.84 -5.16 -13.18
C TYR A 22 1.71 -3.97 -12.24
N SER A 23 0.71 -4.06 -11.37
CA SER A 23 0.50 -3.04 -10.35
C SER A 23 0.01 -3.73 -9.09
N TRP A 24 0.03 -3.00 -7.98
CA TRP A 24 -0.51 -3.54 -6.74
C TRP A 24 -1.48 -2.54 -6.12
N GLN A 25 -2.39 -3.08 -5.33
CA GLN A 25 -3.28 -2.28 -4.49
C GLN A 25 -3.28 -2.88 -3.10
N LEU A 26 -3.46 -2.02 -2.10
CA LEU A 26 -3.70 -2.43 -0.73
C LEU A 26 -5.18 -2.19 -0.47
N GLN A 27 -5.91 -3.26 -0.17
CA GLN A 27 -7.35 -3.17 0.02
C GLN A 27 -7.72 -3.62 1.42
N ALA A 28 -8.65 -2.89 2.05
CA ALA A 28 -9.21 -3.31 3.32
C ALA A 28 -10.16 -4.48 3.10
N ALA A 29 -10.56 -5.11 4.22
CA ALA A 29 -11.46 -6.26 4.15
C ALA A 29 -12.77 -5.92 3.47
N SER A 30 -13.19 -4.68 3.57
CA SER A 30 -14.44 -4.22 2.94
C SER A 30 -14.31 -4.07 1.43
N GLY A 31 -13.10 -4.16 0.89
CA GLY A 31 -12.84 -3.91 -0.53
C GLY A 31 -12.38 -2.51 -0.82
N ARG A 32 -12.35 -1.64 0.18
CA ARG A 32 -11.92 -0.27 -0.01
C ARG A 32 -10.43 -0.23 -0.35
N VAL A 33 -10.08 0.51 -1.40
CA VAL A 33 -8.69 0.66 -1.78
C VAL A 33 -8.04 1.70 -0.87
N ILE A 34 -7.05 1.25 -0.09
CA ILE A 34 -6.31 2.14 0.82
C ILE A 34 -5.16 2.81 0.09
N ALA A 35 -4.49 2.06 -0.77
CA ALA A 35 -3.32 2.56 -1.47
C ALA A 35 -3.13 1.76 -2.75
N ARG A 36 -2.34 2.31 -3.66
CA ARG A 36 -2.01 1.62 -4.89
C ARG A 36 -0.59 2.02 -5.29
N SER A 37 0.03 1.19 -6.13
CA SER A 37 1.37 1.48 -6.60
C SER A 37 1.37 2.77 -7.41
N GLY A 38 2.45 3.54 -7.28
CA GLY A 38 2.57 4.81 -7.97
C GLY A 38 2.91 4.67 -9.44
N HIS A 39 3.21 3.46 -9.87
CA HIS A 39 3.59 3.17 -11.26
C HIS A 39 3.32 1.71 -11.54
N CYS A 40 3.42 1.35 -12.81
CA CYS A 40 3.32 -0.05 -13.22
C CYS A 40 4.71 -0.64 -13.32
N TYR A 41 4.82 -1.92 -13.03
CA TYR A 41 6.09 -2.65 -13.04
C TYR A 41 6.18 -3.49 -14.31
N ASP A 42 7.35 -3.52 -14.90
CA ASP A 42 7.56 -4.32 -16.11
C ASP A 42 7.54 -5.81 -15.82
N SER A 43 7.87 -6.21 -14.61
CA SER A 43 7.85 -7.61 -14.24
C SER A 43 7.09 -7.81 -12.94
N LYS A 44 6.44 -8.97 -12.83
CA LYS A 44 5.74 -9.33 -11.63
C LYS A 44 6.69 -9.43 -10.44
N TYR A 45 7.91 -9.88 -10.71
CA TYR A 45 8.92 -10.03 -9.67
C TYR A 45 9.16 -8.70 -8.95
N TRP A 46 9.35 -7.62 -9.70
CA TRP A 46 9.63 -6.33 -9.07
C TRP A 46 8.43 -5.77 -8.34
N CYS A 47 7.23 -6.06 -8.86
CA CYS A 47 6.01 -5.68 -8.16
C CYS A 47 5.93 -6.40 -6.81
N GLU A 48 6.21 -7.70 -6.81
CA GLU A 48 6.21 -8.48 -5.58
C GLU A 48 7.27 -8.00 -4.60
N GLN A 49 8.42 -7.60 -5.10
CA GLN A 49 9.49 -7.12 -4.24
C GLN A 49 9.08 -5.87 -3.48
N ASP A 50 8.41 -4.94 -4.14
CA ASP A 50 7.94 -3.74 -3.46
C ASP A 50 6.86 -4.05 -2.43
N VAL A 51 5.95 -4.96 -2.77
CA VAL A 51 4.93 -5.38 -1.80
C VAL A 51 5.59 -5.99 -0.57
N ASN A 52 6.56 -6.87 -0.79
CA ASN A 52 7.25 -7.51 0.33
C ASN A 52 8.02 -6.50 1.17
N TRP A 53 8.63 -5.52 0.51
CA TRP A 53 9.34 -4.48 1.25
C TRP A 53 8.39 -3.69 2.15
N LEU A 54 7.23 -3.32 1.63
CA LEU A 54 6.23 -2.59 2.40
C LEU A 54 5.76 -3.40 3.61
N ARG A 55 5.49 -4.69 3.38
CA ARG A 55 5.04 -5.54 4.47
C ARG A 55 6.10 -5.69 5.56
N ALA A 56 7.35 -5.82 5.15
CA ALA A 56 8.43 -6.06 6.09
C ALA A 56 8.79 -4.81 6.89
N ASN A 57 8.55 -3.63 6.32
CA ASN A 57 9.03 -2.38 6.90
C ASN A 57 7.92 -1.41 7.30
N ALA A 58 6.68 -1.87 7.32
CA ALA A 58 5.55 -0.96 7.54
C ALA A 58 5.68 -0.17 8.83
N ASP A 59 6.14 -0.80 9.89
CA ASP A 59 6.24 -0.14 11.18
C ASP A 59 7.46 0.77 11.28
N MET A 60 8.33 0.74 10.28
CA MET A 60 9.53 1.57 10.25
C MET A 60 9.35 2.80 9.35
N ILE A 61 8.22 2.92 8.69
CA ILE A 61 8.00 4.01 7.74
C ILE A 61 7.61 5.26 8.51
N MET A 62 8.36 6.33 8.27
CA MET A 62 8.11 7.60 8.94
C MET A 62 6.95 8.33 8.28
N VAL A 63 6.26 9.13 9.05
CA VAL A 63 5.21 10.00 8.53
C VAL A 63 5.73 11.43 8.57
N TYR A 64 5.67 12.11 7.44
CA TYR A 64 6.05 13.52 7.37
C TYR A 64 4.80 14.31 6.95
N ASP A 65 4.43 15.27 7.79
CA ASP A 65 3.24 16.07 7.54
C ASP A 65 3.63 17.27 6.67
N CYS A 66 3.45 17.14 5.38
CA CYS A 66 3.82 18.21 4.45
C CYS A 66 2.93 19.44 4.59
N THR A 67 1.77 19.28 5.19
CA THR A 67 0.89 20.45 5.40
C THR A 67 1.42 21.33 6.52
N ARG A 68 2.28 20.78 7.39
CA ARG A 68 2.88 21.52 8.49
C ARG A 68 4.40 21.51 8.43
N SER A 69 4.97 20.85 7.43
CA SER A 69 6.42 20.77 7.25
C SER A 69 7.12 20.21 8.47
N ARG A 70 6.56 19.17 9.06
CA ARG A 70 7.21 18.53 10.19
C ARG A 70 6.89 17.05 10.21
N ALA A 71 7.84 16.28 10.71
CA ALA A 71 7.64 14.83 10.83
C ALA A 71 6.69 14.52 11.97
N LEU A 72 5.88 13.50 11.76
CA LEU A 72 5.04 12.94 12.81
C LEU A 72 5.70 11.66 13.28
N LEU A 73 5.85 11.55 14.60
CA LEU A 73 6.41 10.33 15.15
C LEU A 73 5.37 9.26 15.23
N PRO A 74 5.73 8.02 14.91
CA PRO A 74 4.78 6.92 15.04
C PRO A 74 4.46 6.70 16.52
N GLY A 75 3.24 6.40 16.78
CA GLY A 75 2.81 6.08 18.14
C GLY A 75 2.32 7.23 18.92
#